data_bc19ceb30ea81e039494304f90e2708a
#
_entry.id   bc19ceb30ea81e039494304f90e2708a
#
_cell.length_a   1.000
_cell.length_b   1.000
_cell.length_c   1.000
_cell.angle_alpha   90.00
_cell.angle_beta   90.00
_cell.angle_gamma   90.00
#
_symmetry.space_group_name_H-M   'P 1'
#
loop_
_entity.id
_entity.type
_entity.pdbx_description
1 polymer ?
#
loop_
_entity_poly.entity_id
_entity_poly.type
_entity_poly.pdbx_seq_one_letter_code
_entity_poly.pdbx_strand_id
1 'polypeptide(L)'
;KLDILIADGYTVNVFLKTVEGVGKLVKRTLSENIKKNIFTTIGAIPALPAINGLKKAMDYKEYGGALFLGVKKPVVKAHGSSDAKVFEFTIKQAEQFVKNKAVEKMIEEFEK
;
A
#
# COMPACT_ATOMS: atom_id res chain seq x y z
N LYS A 1 8.04 7.29 -16.12
CA LYS A 1 7.33 7.67 -14.89
C LYS A 1 5.95 8.12 -15.31
N LEU A 2 4.91 7.50 -14.76
CA LEU A 2 3.52 7.89 -15.03
C LEU A 2 3.07 8.83 -13.91
N ASP A 3 2.37 9.91 -14.28
CA ASP A 3 1.82 10.87 -13.34
C ASP A 3 0.39 10.48 -12.94
N ILE A 4 -0.40 9.94 -13.87
CA ILE A 4 -1.78 9.50 -13.65
C ILE A 4 -2.01 8.16 -14.35
N LEU A 5 -2.64 7.22 -13.66
CA LEU A 5 -3.12 5.95 -14.20
C LEU A 5 -4.63 5.85 -13.96
N ILE A 6 -5.38 5.77 -15.03
CA ILE A 6 -6.84 5.56 -14.98
C ILE A 6 -7.16 4.12 -15.35
N ALA A 7 -7.93 3.45 -14.50
CA ALA A 7 -8.42 2.10 -14.78
C ALA A 7 -9.75 1.84 -14.04
N ASP A 8 -10.51 0.85 -14.52
CA ASP A 8 -11.75 0.45 -13.85
C ASP A 8 -11.48 -0.23 -12.51
N GLY A 9 -12.43 -0.10 -11.57
CA GLY A 9 -12.25 -0.57 -10.20
C GLY A 9 -12.17 -2.10 -10.07
N TYR A 10 -12.75 -2.88 -11.00
CA TYR A 10 -12.68 -4.34 -10.98
C TYR A 10 -11.29 -4.82 -11.41
N THR A 11 -10.82 -4.37 -12.57
CA THR A 11 -9.51 -4.74 -13.12
C THR A 11 -8.37 -4.36 -12.17
N VAL A 12 -8.41 -3.14 -11.63
CA VAL A 12 -7.41 -2.69 -10.64
C VAL A 12 -7.45 -3.56 -9.39
N ASN A 13 -8.64 -3.91 -8.89
CA ASN A 13 -8.75 -4.74 -7.69
C ASN A 13 -8.22 -6.15 -7.91
N VAL A 14 -8.52 -6.77 -9.06
CA VAL A 14 -7.95 -8.09 -9.44
C VAL A 14 -6.44 -8.00 -9.53
N PHE A 15 -5.91 -6.99 -10.22
CA PHE A 15 -4.47 -6.78 -10.35
C PHE A 15 -3.80 -6.62 -8.97
N LEU A 16 -4.32 -5.74 -8.11
CA LEU A 16 -3.79 -5.52 -6.77
C LEU A 16 -3.81 -6.80 -5.93
N LYS A 17 -4.91 -7.55 -5.96
CA LYS A 17 -5.02 -8.83 -5.22
C LYS A 17 -4.07 -9.88 -5.75
N THR A 18 -3.83 -9.92 -7.05
CA THR A 18 -2.84 -10.80 -7.66
C THR A 18 -1.42 -10.44 -7.19
N VAL A 19 -1.06 -9.17 -7.26
CA VAL A 19 0.26 -8.69 -6.80
C VAL A 19 0.47 -8.97 -5.31
N GLU A 20 -0.55 -8.69 -4.47
CA GLU A 20 -0.51 -9.04 -3.04
C GLU A 20 -0.34 -10.54 -2.82
N GLY A 21 -1.04 -11.37 -3.59
CA GLY A 21 -0.97 -12.82 -3.52
C GLY A 21 0.42 -13.34 -3.88
N VAL A 22 0.98 -12.85 -4.99
CA VAL A 22 2.35 -13.18 -5.43
C VAL A 22 3.37 -12.73 -4.38
N GLY A 23 3.24 -11.53 -3.83
CA GLY A 23 4.11 -11.03 -2.77
C GLY A 23 4.10 -11.91 -1.51
N LYS A 24 2.92 -12.34 -1.08
CA LYS A 24 2.78 -13.27 0.05
C LYS A 24 3.38 -14.65 -0.26
N LEU A 25 3.19 -15.16 -1.47
CA LEU A 25 3.76 -16.42 -1.93
C LEU A 25 5.29 -16.37 -1.89
N VAL A 26 5.89 -15.36 -2.50
CA VAL A 26 7.35 -15.16 -2.53
C VAL A 26 7.91 -15.09 -1.10
N LYS A 27 7.31 -14.27 -0.24
CA LYS A 27 7.73 -14.13 1.17
C LYS A 27 7.67 -15.46 1.91
N ARG A 28 6.59 -16.22 1.75
CA ARG A 28 6.40 -17.52 2.39
C ARG A 28 7.43 -18.52 1.91
N THR A 29 7.51 -18.71 0.59
CA THR A 29 8.43 -19.67 -0.04
C THR A 29 9.88 -19.37 0.33
N LEU A 30 10.30 -18.11 0.29
CA LEU A 30 11.64 -17.69 0.69
C LEU A 30 11.91 -18.02 2.16
N SER A 31 10.97 -17.69 3.06
CA SER A 31 11.09 -17.95 4.50
C SER A 31 11.16 -19.45 4.81
N GLU A 32 10.32 -20.26 4.17
CA GLU A 32 10.31 -21.72 4.34
C GLU A 32 11.62 -22.36 3.87
N ASN A 33 12.15 -21.95 2.71
CA ASN A 33 13.41 -22.48 2.18
C ASN A 33 14.63 -22.04 3.01
N ILE A 34 14.68 -20.82 3.51
CA ILE A 34 15.74 -20.36 4.41
C ILE A 34 15.73 -21.16 5.71
N LYS A 35 14.56 -21.43 6.28
CA LYS A 35 14.41 -22.13 7.55
C LYS A 35 14.43 -23.66 7.44
N LYS A 36 14.63 -24.22 6.24
CA LYS A 36 14.54 -25.63 5.97
C LYS A 36 15.57 -26.47 6.76
N ASN A 37 16.78 -25.94 6.92
CA ASN A 37 17.84 -26.57 7.71
C ASN A 37 18.84 -25.52 8.23
N ILE A 38 19.75 -25.96 9.09
CA ILE A 38 20.73 -25.07 9.73
C ILE A 38 21.69 -24.44 8.71
N PHE A 39 22.07 -25.16 7.68
CA PHE A 39 23.01 -24.67 6.65
C PHE A 39 22.37 -23.54 5.82
N THR A 40 21.12 -23.71 5.38
CA THR A 40 20.40 -22.66 4.65
C THR A 40 20.12 -21.45 5.53
N THR A 41 19.85 -21.66 6.82
CA THR A 41 19.64 -20.56 7.78
C THR A 41 20.91 -19.74 7.98
N ILE A 42 22.06 -20.40 8.23
CA ILE A 42 23.35 -19.71 8.40
C ILE A 42 23.80 -19.07 7.09
N GLY A 43 23.67 -19.81 5.95
CA GLY A 43 24.03 -19.30 4.62
C GLY A 43 23.22 -18.10 4.16
N ALA A 44 22.01 -17.89 4.71
CA ALA A 44 21.19 -16.73 4.41
C ALA A 44 21.61 -15.43 5.16
N ILE A 45 22.48 -15.52 6.19
CA ILE A 45 22.89 -14.36 6.99
C ILE A 45 23.47 -13.23 6.12
N PRO A 46 24.41 -13.49 5.19
CA PRO A 46 24.93 -12.43 4.33
C PRO A 46 23.88 -11.80 3.41
N ALA A 47 22.81 -12.53 3.08
CA ALA A 47 21.72 -12.07 2.20
C ALA A 47 20.61 -11.30 2.96
N LEU A 48 20.63 -11.25 4.30
CA LEU A 48 19.62 -10.58 5.09
C LEU A 48 19.37 -9.10 4.69
N PRO A 49 20.38 -8.29 4.38
CA PRO A 49 20.15 -6.91 3.94
C PRO A 49 19.32 -6.85 2.66
N ALA A 50 19.63 -7.68 1.67
CA ALA A 50 18.89 -7.77 0.40
C ALA A 50 17.46 -8.28 0.62
N ILE A 51 17.27 -9.30 1.46
CA ILE A 51 15.96 -9.85 1.82
C ILE A 51 15.10 -8.78 2.53
N ASN A 52 15.69 -8.01 3.42
CA ASN A 52 14.98 -6.92 4.10
C ASN A 52 14.65 -5.76 3.15
N GLY A 53 15.53 -5.46 2.19
CA GLY A 53 15.26 -4.51 1.11
C GLY A 53 14.06 -4.95 0.26
N LEU A 54 14.01 -6.23 -0.13
CA LEU A 54 12.88 -6.80 -0.86
C LEU A 54 11.57 -6.71 -0.04
N LYS A 55 11.61 -7.09 1.25
CA LYS A 55 10.45 -6.95 2.14
C LYS A 55 9.94 -5.52 2.21
N LYS A 56 10.84 -4.54 2.33
CA LYS A 56 10.47 -3.12 2.37
C LYS A 56 9.86 -2.65 1.05
N ALA A 57 10.45 -3.05 -0.08
CA ALA A 57 9.93 -2.69 -1.41
C ALA A 57 8.53 -3.28 -1.68
N MET A 58 8.18 -4.40 -1.04
CA MET A 58 6.89 -5.08 -1.15
C MET A 58 5.89 -4.66 -0.05
N ASP A 59 6.28 -3.80 0.87
CA ASP A 59 5.41 -3.35 1.96
C ASP A 59 4.61 -2.12 1.54
N TYR A 60 3.36 -2.35 1.16
CA TYR A 60 2.41 -1.31 0.79
C TYR A 60 1.82 -0.54 1.99
N LYS A 61 2.16 -0.92 3.22
CA LYS A 61 1.63 -0.29 4.44
C LYS A 61 2.10 1.14 4.68
N GLU A 62 3.13 1.60 3.97
CA GLU A 62 3.62 2.98 4.07
C GLU A 62 2.68 4.01 3.40
N TYR A 63 1.68 3.55 2.64
CA TYR A 63 0.78 4.42 1.87
C TYR A 63 -0.61 4.51 2.52
N GLY A 64 -0.76 5.01 3.69
CA GLY A 64 -2.03 5.37 4.36
C GLY A 64 -3.34 4.84 3.73
N GLY A 65 -4.29 5.74 3.54
CA GLY A 65 -5.55 5.45 2.85
C GLY A 65 -5.62 6.10 1.46
N ALA A 66 -6.62 5.70 0.68
CA ALA A 66 -6.96 6.30 -0.61
C ALA A 66 -8.11 7.31 -0.44
N LEU A 67 -7.93 8.54 -0.97
CA LEU A 67 -8.99 9.54 -1.00
C LEU A 67 -10.04 9.15 -2.04
N PHE A 68 -11.31 9.14 -1.64
CA PHE A 68 -12.45 9.07 -2.56
C PHE A 68 -12.65 10.42 -3.25
N LEU A 69 -12.59 10.42 -4.58
CA LEU A 69 -12.89 11.58 -5.40
C LEU A 69 -14.38 11.65 -5.75
N GLY A 70 -14.89 12.83 -6.09
CA GLY A 70 -16.28 13.04 -6.50
C GLY A 70 -17.31 13.04 -5.36
N VAL A 71 -16.89 13.18 -4.11
CA VAL A 71 -17.74 13.27 -2.93
C VAL A 71 -17.65 14.67 -2.31
N LYS A 72 -18.74 15.12 -1.68
CA LYS A 72 -18.85 16.48 -1.11
C LYS A 72 -18.04 16.71 0.18
N LYS A 73 -17.54 15.65 0.80
CA LYS A 73 -16.72 15.71 2.02
C LYS A 73 -15.54 14.76 1.90
N PRO A 74 -14.40 15.04 2.53
CA PRO A 74 -13.26 14.14 2.51
C PRO A 74 -13.60 12.75 3.06
N VAL A 75 -13.44 11.72 2.23
CA VAL A 75 -13.60 10.32 2.61
C VAL A 75 -12.30 9.61 2.26
N VAL A 76 -11.65 9.01 3.24
CA VAL A 76 -10.40 8.27 3.05
C VAL A 76 -10.64 6.80 3.38
N LYS A 77 -10.40 5.94 2.42
CA LYS A 77 -10.54 4.49 2.56
C LYS A 77 -9.24 3.87 3.03
N ALA A 78 -9.24 3.29 4.24
CA ALA A 78 -8.15 2.44 4.69
C ALA A 78 -8.23 1.05 4.03
N HIS A 79 -7.09 0.35 3.95
CA HIS A 79 -7.05 -1.02 3.45
C HIS A 79 -7.63 -1.98 4.50
N GLY A 80 -8.28 -3.08 4.06
CA GLY A 80 -8.89 -4.06 4.97
C GLY A 80 -7.91 -4.78 5.90
N SER A 81 -6.61 -4.78 5.59
CA SER A 81 -5.54 -5.33 6.43
C SER A 81 -4.75 -4.25 7.19
N SER A 82 -5.30 -3.03 7.32
CA SER A 82 -4.67 -1.94 8.06
C SER A 82 -4.53 -2.30 9.54
N ASP A 83 -3.34 -2.08 10.07
CA ASP A 83 -3.09 -2.10 11.51
C ASP A 83 -3.33 -0.71 12.13
N ALA A 84 -3.20 -0.59 13.44
CA ALA A 84 -3.43 0.65 14.16
C ALA A 84 -2.56 1.81 13.66
N LYS A 85 -1.32 1.53 13.26
CA LYS A 85 -0.39 2.54 12.72
C LYS A 85 -0.85 3.08 11.37
N VAL A 86 -1.27 2.20 10.47
CA VAL A 86 -1.81 2.59 9.15
C VAL A 86 -3.10 3.37 9.32
N PHE A 87 -3.93 2.98 10.29
CA PHE A 87 -5.19 3.69 10.59
C PHE A 87 -4.92 5.11 11.12
N GLU A 88 -3.93 5.28 12.00
CA GLU A 88 -3.47 6.59 12.47
C GLU A 88 -3.02 7.49 11.30
N PHE A 89 -2.24 6.95 10.37
CA PHE A 89 -1.85 7.68 9.16
C PHE A 89 -3.05 8.09 8.31
N THR A 90 -4.02 7.19 8.16
CA THR A 90 -5.26 7.47 7.40
C THR A 90 -6.06 8.61 8.02
N ILE A 91 -6.15 8.66 9.35
CA ILE A 91 -6.82 9.76 10.06
C ILE A 91 -6.06 11.09 9.85
N LYS A 92 -4.74 11.09 10.00
CA LYS A 92 -3.91 12.28 9.75
C LYS A 92 -4.02 12.76 8.30
N GLN A 93 -4.11 11.84 7.35
CA GLN A 93 -4.32 12.16 5.95
C GLN A 93 -5.69 12.82 5.72
N ALA A 94 -6.76 12.28 6.31
CA ALA A 94 -8.09 12.88 6.25
C ALA A 94 -8.10 14.29 6.86
N GLU A 95 -7.44 14.50 8.00
CA GLU A 95 -7.27 15.82 8.62
C GLU A 95 -6.56 16.81 7.69
N GLN A 96 -5.51 16.37 7.00
CA GLN A 96 -4.80 17.23 6.04
C GLN A 96 -5.67 17.61 4.85
N PHE A 97 -6.50 16.69 4.32
CA PHE A 97 -7.43 16.99 3.24
C PHE A 97 -8.46 18.05 3.65
N VAL A 98 -8.97 17.99 4.89
CA VAL A 98 -9.85 19.02 5.44
C VAL A 98 -9.12 20.36 5.57
N LYS A 99 -7.94 20.38 6.20
CA LYS A 99 -7.13 21.60 6.40
C LYS A 99 -6.76 22.30 5.08
N ASN A 100 -6.44 21.51 4.06
CA ASN A 100 -6.04 22.02 2.76
C ASN A 100 -7.22 22.36 1.84
N LYS A 101 -8.46 22.16 2.32
CA LYS A 101 -9.69 22.35 1.52
C LYS A 101 -9.62 21.61 0.19
N ALA A 102 -9.12 20.35 0.20
CA ALA A 102 -8.81 19.62 -1.02
C ALA A 102 -10.08 19.31 -1.84
N VAL A 103 -11.19 18.99 -1.16
CA VAL A 103 -12.47 18.68 -1.84
C VAL A 103 -13.11 19.96 -2.39
N GLU A 104 -13.10 21.04 -1.63
CA GLU A 104 -13.63 22.33 -2.06
C GLU A 104 -12.91 22.84 -3.31
N LYS A 105 -11.58 22.78 -3.33
CA LYS A 105 -10.78 23.15 -4.50
C LYS A 105 -11.08 22.29 -5.73
N MET A 106 -11.30 20.98 -5.53
CA MET A 106 -11.70 20.10 -6.62
C MET A 106 -13.06 20.49 -7.18
N ILE A 107 -14.06 20.79 -6.32
CA ILE A 107 -15.39 21.21 -6.75
C ILE A 107 -15.29 22.51 -7.57
N GLU A 108 -14.57 23.51 -7.07
CA GLU A 108 -14.34 24.79 -7.77
C GLU A 108 -13.71 24.60 -9.16
N GLU A 109 -12.82 23.62 -9.33
CA GLU A 109 -12.22 23.34 -10.64
C GLU A 109 -13.18 22.61 -11.59
N PHE A 110 -14.12 21.81 -11.10
CA PHE A 110 -15.11 21.12 -11.93
C PHE A 110 -16.32 21.99 -12.30
N GLU A 111 -16.57 23.10 -11.59
CA GLU A 111 -17.65 24.04 -11.87
C GLU A 111 -17.24 25.18 -12.83
N LYS A 112 -15.96 25.25 -13.22
CA LYS A 112 -15.45 26.15 -14.25
C LYS A 112 -15.74 25.66 -15.65
#